data_4307a681936087c6d801139fcdf542f6
#
_entry.id   4307a681936087c6d801139fcdf542f6
#
_cell.length_a   1.000
_cell.length_b   1.000
_cell.length_c   1.000
_cell.angle_alpha   90.00
_cell.angle_beta   90.00
_cell.angle_gamma   90.00
#
_symmetry.space_group_name_H-M   'P 1'
#
loop_
_entity.id
_entity.type
_entity.pdbx_description
1 polymer ?
#
loop_
_entity_poly.entity_id
_entity_poly.type
_entity_poly.pdbx_seq_one_letter_code
_entity_poly.pdbx_strand_id
1 'polypeptide(L)'
;MVLLGPILLGGMIYAAREVDHDRAAQPLHLVQGLRDGHWPRLLATLLPQVVAMLLIVLLLAVLIGPHSLAQMAEAMEKAQGQAKPDPALFAAIPFGRIFLWMLLSLAIGILAGFFTFVGVPEIALTTSGAWDSMLRSFRACLRNVLALIVFLVLTVIAVIAFYFVLLLVGLLVRVAAGDMAMQVVVQVVLMAVMMPVMTGAMYVAWKQMLGPADGTAAAPADRIQA
;
A
#
# COMPACT_ATOMS: atom_id res chain seq x y z
N MET A 1 12.41 -10.02 6.05
CA MET A 1 10.98 -9.66 5.97
C MET A 1 10.60 -9.00 4.64
N VAL A 2 11.34 -8.01 4.13
CA VAL A 2 11.01 -7.27 2.90
C VAL A 2 10.83 -8.17 1.68
N LEU A 3 11.69 -9.18 1.49
CA LEU A 3 11.63 -10.09 0.34
C LEU A 3 10.42 -11.03 0.34
N LEU A 4 9.86 -11.34 1.51
CA LEU A 4 8.68 -12.19 1.60
C LEU A 4 7.38 -11.44 1.28
N GLY A 5 7.37 -10.10 1.43
CA GLY A 5 6.19 -9.26 1.21
C GLY A 5 5.51 -9.50 -0.13
N PRO A 6 6.20 -9.33 -1.26
CA PRO A 6 5.60 -9.54 -2.59
C PRO A 6 5.11 -10.97 -2.83
N ILE A 7 5.81 -11.96 -2.26
CA ILE A 7 5.45 -13.37 -2.41
C ILE A 7 4.14 -13.67 -1.66
N LEU A 8 4.06 -13.23 -0.40
CA LEU A 8 2.86 -13.40 0.42
C LEU A 8 1.68 -12.62 -0.17
N LEU A 9 1.92 -11.39 -0.65
CA LEU A 9 0.90 -10.59 -1.32
C LEU A 9 0.38 -11.31 -2.57
N GLY A 10 1.26 -11.87 -3.39
CA GLY A 10 0.87 -12.69 -4.54
C GLY A 10 0.01 -13.89 -4.14
N GLY A 11 0.37 -14.57 -3.06
CA GLY A 11 -0.40 -15.68 -2.51
C GLY A 11 -1.79 -15.25 -1.99
N MET A 12 -1.88 -14.09 -1.34
CA MET A 12 -3.17 -13.53 -0.90
C MET A 12 -4.07 -13.14 -2.06
N ILE A 13 -3.49 -12.62 -3.16
CA ILE A 13 -4.21 -12.31 -4.39
C ILE A 13 -4.74 -13.60 -5.03
N TYR A 14 -3.95 -14.67 -5.02
CA TYR A 14 -4.40 -15.99 -5.47
C TYR A 14 -5.58 -16.48 -4.62
N ALA A 15 -5.50 -16.35 -3.29
CA ALA A 15 -6.60 -16.68 -2.40
C ALA A 15 -7.87 -15.85 -2.69
N ALA A 16 -7.73 -14.54 -2.97
CA ALA A 16 -8.85 -13.68 -3.35
C ALA A 16 -9.51 -14.15 -4.66
N ARG A 17 -8.71 -14.60 -5.65
CA ARG A 17 -9.23 -15.21 -6.88
C ARG A 17 -10.01 -16.49 -6.62
N GLU A 18 -9.52 -17.36 -5.73
CA GLU A 18 -10.24 -18.60 -5.39
C GLU A 18 -11.61 -18.29 -4.78
N VAL A 19 -11.69 -17.31 -3.89
CA VAL A 19 -12.97 -16.85 -3.31
C VAL A 19 -13.91 -16.29 -4.38
N ASP A 20 -13.39 -15.51 -5.35
CA ASP A 20 -14.19 -14.98 -6.48
C ASP A 20 -14.77 -16.09 -7.37
N HIS A 21 -14.19 -17.29 -7.32
CA HIS A 21 -14.68 -18.49 -8.05
C HIS A 21 -15.44 -19.47 -7.14
N ASP A 22 -15.99 -19.00 -6.02
CA ASP A 22 -16.74 -19.79 -5.02
C ASP A 22 -15.93 -20.95 -4.42
N ARG A 23 -14.60 -20.85 -4.40
CA ARG A 23 -13.71 -21.83 -3.79
C ARG A 23 -13.17 -21.31 -2.45
N ALA A 24 -12.95 -22.21 -1.49
CA ALA A 24 -12.44 -21.84 -0.18
C ALA A 24 -10.98 -21.38 -0.26
N ALA A 25 -10.67 -20.21 0.31
CA ALA A 25 -9.30 -19.80 0.55
C ALA A 25 -8.62 -20.74 1.54
N GLN A 26 -7.40 -21.19 1.22
CA GLN A 26 -6.60 -22.05 2.06
C GLN A 26 -5.31 -21.36 2.49
N PRO A 27 -4.78 -21.63 3.71
CA PRO A 27 -3.51 -21.05 4.14
C PRO A 27 -2.34 -21.37 3.20
N LEU A 28 -2.39 -22.51 2.50
CA LEU A 28 -1.37 -22.91 1.51
C LEU A 28 -1.29 -21.98 0.30
N HIS A 29 -2.36 -21.25 -0.01
CA HIS A 29 -2.37 -20.26 -1.10
C HIS A 29 -1.38 -19.13 -0.86
N LEU A 30 -1.03 -18.82 0.42
CA LEU A 30 -0.03 -17.80 0.75
C LEU A 30 1.35 -18.09 0.14
N VAL A 31 1.69 -19.35 -0.03
CA VAL A 31 2.97 -19.77 -0.62
C VAL A 31 2.84 -20.21 -2.09
N GLN A 32 1.69 -19.97 -2.72
CA GLN A 32 1.45 -20.38 -4.11
C GLN A 32 2.45 -19.78 -5.08
N GLY A 33 2.84 -18.51 -4.90
CA GLY A 33 3.84 -17.84 -5.73
C GLY A 33 5.22 -18.52 -5.71
N LEU A 34 5.56 -19.23 -4.61
CA LEU A 34 6.78 -20.06 -4.53
C LEU A 34 6.60 -21.38 -5.27
N ARG A 35 5.43 -22.03 -5.09
CA ARG A 35 5.15 -23.34 -5.69
C ARG A 35 5.06 -23.27 -7.21
N ASP A 36 4.49 -22.20 -7.75
CA ASP A 36 4.31 -21.99 -9.18
C ASP A 36 5.57 -21.39 -9.85
N GLY A 37 6.65 -21.17 -9.08
CA GLY A 37 7.89 -20.61 -9.60
C GLY A 37 7.81 -19.12 -9.98
N HIS A 38 6.76 -18.41 -9.60
CA HIS A 38 6.55 -16.98 -9.91
C HIS A 38 7.36 -16.04 -9.00
N TRP A 39 8.02 -16.55 -7.97
CA TRP A 39 8.74 -15.76 -6.97
C TRP A 39 9.78 -14.79 -7.53
N PRO A 40 10.59 -15.11 -8.60
CA PRO A 40 11.57 -14.15 -9.10
C PRO A 40 10.88 -12.94 -9.75
N ARG A 41 9.75 -13.18 -10.42
CA ARG A 41 8.95 -12.13 -11.06
C ARG A 41 8.24 -11.26 -10.00
N LEU A 42 7.76 -11.85 -8.92
CA LEU A 42 7.19 -11.13 -7.79
C LEU A 42 8.26 -10.28 -7.07
N LEU A 43 9.48 -10.80 -6.88
CA LEU A 43 10.57 -10.02 -6.32
C LEU A 43 10.97 -8.83 -7.20
N ALA A 44 10.85 -8.95 -8.52
CA ALA A 44 11.13 -7.84 -9.44
C ALA A 44 10.21 -6.63 -9.18
N THR A 45 9.02 -6.81 -8.57
CA THR A 45 8.14 -5.70 -8.18
C THR A 45 8.72 -4.80 -7.08
N LEU A 46 9.79 -5.24 -6.41
CA LEU A 46 10.53 -4.39 -5.47
C LEU A 46 11.40 -3.33 -6.18
N LEU A 47 11.76 -3.53 -7.45
CA LEU A 47 12.64 -2.59 -8.17
C LEU A 47 12.09 -1.15 -8.20
N PRO A 48 10.83 -0.89 -8.57
CA PRO A 48 10.27 0.46 -8.53
C PRO A 48 10.30 1.06 -7.12
N GLN A 49 10.11 0.25 -6.08
CA GLN A 49 10.12 0.70 -4.68
C GLN A 49 11.54 1.06 -4.24
N VAL A 50 12.54 0.25 -4.61
CA VAL A 50 13.95 0.54 -4.31
C VAL A 50 14.39 1.82 -5.03
N VAL A 51 14.06 1.97 -6.31
CA VAL A 51 14.37 3.20 -7.07
C VAL A 51 13.69 4.41 -6.43
N ALA A 52 12.41 4.31 -6.07
CA ALA A 52 11.70 5.37 -5.39
C ALA A 52 12.36 5.76 -4.06
N MET A 53 12.74 4.77 -3.25
CA MET A 53 13.43 5.01 -1.98
C MET A 53 14.77 5.72 -2.18
N LEU A 54 15.57 5.29 -3.16
CA LEU A 54 16.84 5.96 -3.49
C LEU A 54 16.62 7.41 -3.94
N LEU A 55 15.59 7.66 -4.77
CA LEU A 55 15.25 9.02 -5.21
C LEU A 55 14.78 9.89 -4.04
N ILE A 56 13.98 9.36 -3.12
CA ILE A 56 13.51 10.08 -1.92
C ILE A 56 14.68 10.45 -1.01
N VAL A 57 15.63 9.52 -0.81
CA VAL A 57 16.84 9.77 -0.01
C VAL A 57 17.75 10.81 -0.71
N LEU A 58 17.91 10.70 -2.03
CA LEU A 58 18.68 11.68 -2.80
C LEU A 58 18.03 13.07 -2.71
N LEU A 59 16.72 13.16 -2.84
CA LEU A 59 15.97 14.43 -2.66
C LEU A 59 16.13 14.98 -1.26
N LEU A 60 16.14 14.16 -0.22
CA LEU A 60 16.41 14.58 1.16
C LEU A 60 17.79 15.22 1.26
N ALA A 61 18.81 14.57 0.72
CA ALA A 61 20.17 15.06 0.73
C ALA A 61 20.34 16.39 -0.04
N VAL A 62 19.63 16.54 -1.17
CA VAL A 62 19.74 17.73 -2.04
C VAL A 62 18.93 18.92 -1.47
N LEU A 63 17.69 18.69 -1.00
CA LEU A 63 16.81 19.77 -0.57
C LEU A 63 17.08 20.23 0.87
N ILE A 64 17.35 19.31 1.77
CA ILE A 64 17.55 19.60 3.21
C ILE A 64 19.02 19.67 3.52
N GLY A 65 19.79 18.69 3.02
CA GLY A 65 21.24 18.60 3.24
C GLY A 65 21.62 18.09 4.62
N PRO A 66 22.85 17.56 4.79
CA PRO A 66 23.28 16.95 6.05
C PRO A 66 23.39 17.96 7.20
N HIS A 67 23.76 19.20 6.89
CA HIS A 67 23.89 20.25 7.92
C HIS A 67 22.54 20.60 8.57
N SER A 68 21.49 20.78 7.77
CA SER A 68 20.13 21.06 8.31
C SER A 68 19.56 19.86 9.06
N LEU A 69 19.86 18.62 8.62
CA LEU A 69 19.46 17.42 9.34
C LEU A 69 20.14 17.32 10.71
N ALA A 70 21.43 17.65 10.80
CA ALA A 70 22.15 17.69 12.07
C ALA A 70 21.58 18.76 13.01
N GLN A 71 21.30 19.96 12.50
CA GLN A 71 20.67 21.04 13.29
C GLN A 71 19.26 20.62 13.79
N MET A 72 18.47 19.94 12.97
CA MET A 72 17.16 19.43 13.39
C MET A 72 17.29 18.38 14.49
N ALA A 73 18.24 17.44 14.36
CA ALA A 73 18.50 16.44 15.39
C ALA A 73 18.90 17.07 16.73
N GLU A 74 19.81 18.04 16.69
CA GLU A 74 20.25 18.81 17.89
C GLU A 74 19.10 19.62 18.53
N ALA A 75 18.25 20.25 17.69
CA ALA A 75 17.07 20.98 18.17
C ALA A 75 16.08 20.06 18.86
N MET A 76 15.84 18.87 18.29
CA MET A 76 14.95 17.86 18.90
C MET A 76 15.52 17.32 20.21
N GLU A 77 16.80 17.01 20.26
CA GLU A 77 17.47 16.56 21.51
C GLU A 77 17.35 17.59 22.63
N LYS A 78 17.65 18.87 22.33
CA LYS A 78 17.50 19.96 23.29
C LYS A 78 16.05 20.17 23.74
N ALA A 79 15.09 19.99 22.83
CA ALA A 79 13.67 20.11 23.14
C ALA A 79 13.15 18.98 24.06
N GLN A 80 13.67 17.76 23.92
CA GLN A 80 13.27 16.62 24.76
C GLN A 80 13.67 16.81 26.24
N GLY A 81 14.73 17.58 26.52
CA GLY A 81 15.19 17.85 27.88
C GLY A 81 14.43 18.98 28.58
N GLN A 82 13.50 19.68 27.90
CA GLN A 82 12.84 20.88 28.42
C GLN A 82 11.34 20.62 28.64
N ALA A 83 10.80 21.03 29.79
CA ALA A 83 9.36 20.97 30.08
C ALA A 83 8.53 21.89 29.15
N LYS A 84 9.16 22.99 28.67
CA LYS A 84 8.62 23.87 27.60
C LYS A 84 9.75 24.17 26.63
N PRO A 85 9.76 23.55 25.45
CA PRO A 85 10.78 23.80 24.43
C PRO A 85 10.75 25.26 23.98
N ASP A 86 11.94 25.87 23.88
CA ASP A 86 12.08 27.23 23.37
C ASP A 86 11.72 27.30 21.89
N PRO A 87 10.75 28.13 21.46
CA PRO A 87 10.40 28.31 20.05
C PRO A 87 11.60 28.69 19.17
N ALA A 88 12.61 29.36 19.70
CA ALA A 88 13.81 29.72 18.97
C ALA A 88 14.61 28.52 18.46
N LEU A 89 14.52 27.36 19.13
CA LEU A 89 15.15 26.11 18.69
C LEU A 89 14.62 25.63 17.29
N PHE A 90 13.38 25.97 17.00
CA PHE A 90 12.71 25.56 15.74
C PHE A 90 12.81 26.61 14.64
N ALA A 91 13.30 27.82 14.93
CA ALA A 91 13.40 28.91 13.97
C ALA A 91 14.37 28.60 12.80
N ALA A 92 15.38 27.78 13.05
CA ALA A 92 16.37 27.37 12.04
C ALA A 92 15.87 26.21 11.13
N ILE A 93 14.70 25.61 11.43
CA ILE A 93 14.18 24.47 10.67
C ILE A 93 13.62 24.95 9.31
N PRO A 94 14.10 24.40 8.19
CA PRO A 94 13.67 24.83 6.86
C PRO A 94 12.32 24.20 6.47
N PHE A 95 11.22 24.59 7.13
CA PHE A 95 9.88 23.98 6.95
C PHE A 95 9.43 23.95 5.47
N GLY A 96 9.71 24.99 4.69
CA GLY A 96 9.35 25.04 3.27
C GLY A 96 10.05 23.96 2.44
N ARG A 97 11.34 23.70 2.72
CA ARG A 97 12.09 22.63 2.04
C ARG A 97 11.62 21.24 2.47
N ILE A 98 11.28 21.07 3.75
CA ILE A 98 10.71 19.82 4.27
C ILE A 98 9.36 19.55 3.61
N PHE A 99 8.49 20.55 3.53
CA PHE A 99 7.19 20.43 2.88
C PHE A 99 7.33 20.09 1.40
N LEU A 100 8.24 20.74 0.68
CA LEU A 100 8.53 20.43 -0.71
C LEU A 100 9.05 18.98 -0.87
N TRP A 101 9.97 18.58 0.01
CA TRP A 101 10.47 17.19 0.03
C TRP A 101 9.35 16.20 0.28
N MET A 102 8.43 16.45 1.22
CA MET A 102 7.27 15.60 1.49
C MET A 102 6.36 15.46 0.26
N LEU A 103 6.06 16.57 -0.42
CA LEU A 103 5.22 16.54 -1.63
C LEU A 103 5.87 15.74 -2.77
N LEU A 104 7.16 15.96 -3.02
CA LEU A 104 7.89 15.22 -4.04
C LEU A 104 8.03 13.75 -3.69
N SER A 105 8.28 13.43 -2.43
CA SER A 105 8.35 12.05 -1.94
C SER A 105 7.02 11.32 -2.09
N LEU A 106 5.91 12.01 -1.79
CA LEU A 106 4.56 11.48 -2.00
C LEU A 106 4.30 11.19 -3.49
N ALA A 107 4.66 12.13 -4.37
CA ALA A 107 4.51 11.95 -5.81
C ALA A 107 5.33 10.76 -6.33
N ILE A 108 6.60 10.63 -5.91
CA ILE A 108 7.46 9.50 -6.27
C ILE A 108 6.87 8.19 -5.74
N GLY A 109 6.38 8.16 -4.50
CA GLY A 109 5.76 6.98 -3.90
C GLY A 109 4.50 6.53 -4.65
N ILE A 110 3.63 7.47 -5.05
CA ILE A 110 2.44 7.19 -5.86
C ILE A 110 2.84 6.61 -7.22
N LEU A 111 3.81 7.23 -7.90
CA LEU A 111 4.30 6.74 -9.20
C LEU A 111 4.89 5.33 -9.09
N ALA A 112 5.69 5.06 -8.06
CA ALA A 112 6.20 3.71 -7.79
C ALA A 112 5.06 2.73 -7.49
N GLY A 113 4.04 3.17 -6.74
CA GLY A 113 2.84 2.39 -6.47
C GLY A 113 2.09 1.98 -7.73
N PHE A 114 2.04 2.83 -8.75
CA PHE A 114 1.38 2.53 -10.03
C PHE A 114 2.00 1.34 -10.78
N PHE A 115 3.29 1.08 -10.59
CA PHE A 115 3.93 -0.11 -11.18
C PHE A 115 3.50 -1.42 -10.51
N THR A 116 3.13 -1.36 -9.23
CA THR A 116 2.88 -2.57 -8.42
C THR A 116 1.42 -2.81 -8.13
N PHE A 117 0.57 -1.78 -8.15
CA PHE A 117 -0.82 -1.84 -7.67
C PHE A 117 -1.64 -2.94 -8.37
N VAL A 118 -1.67 -2.96 -9.71
CA VAL A 118 -2.27 -4.06 -10.48
C VAL A 118 -1.22 -4.96 -11.16
N GLY A 119 0.07 -4.60 -11.06
CA GLY A 119 1.18 -5.39 -11.58
C GLY A 119 1.44 -6.66 -10.77
N VAL A 120 1.30 -6.60 -9.44
CA VAL A 120 1.43 -7.78 -8.58
C VAL A 120 0.34 -8.82 -8.85
N PRO A 121 -0.96 -8.47 -8.90
CA PRO A 121 -2.01 -9.40 -9.37
C PRO A 121 -1.73 -9.99 -10.75
N GLU A 122 -1.32 -9.16 -11.71
CA GLU A 122 -1.00 -9.59 -13.06
C GLU A 122 0.12 -10.66 -13.08
N ILE A 123 1.21 -10.44 -12.32
CA ILE A 123 2.31 -11.40 -12.21
C ILE A 123 1.88 -12.68 -11.48
N ALA A 124 1.08 -12.55 -10.43
CA ALA A 124 0.66 -13.68 -9.61
C ALA A 124 -0.33 -14.60 -10.34
N LEU A 125 -1.17 -14.04 -11.21
CA LEU A 125 -2.31 -14.75 -11.83
C LEU A 125 -2.08 -15.09 -13.31
N THR A 126 -1.02 -14.56 -13.94
CA THR A 126 -0.73 -14.78 -15.36
C THR A 126 0.72 -15.24 -15.58
N THR A 127 1.02 -15.66 -16.80
CA THR A 127 2.37 -16.02 -17.22
C THR A 127 3.19 -14.85 -17.74
N SER A 128 2.65 -13.62 -17.67
CA SER A 128 3.27 -12.40 -18.19
C SER A 128 4.62 -12.09 -17.52
N GLY A 129 5.54 -11.49 -18.28
CA GLY A 129 6.82 -11.03 -17.77
C GLY A 129 6.65 -9.93 -16.70
N ALA A 130 7.56 -9.87 -15.71
CA ALA A 130 7.46 -8.90 -14.63
C ALA A 130 7.47 -7.45 -15.15
N TRP A 131 8.37 -7.13 -16.09
CA TRP A 131 8.50 -5.79 -16.65
C TRP A 131 7.25 -5.37 -17.43
N ASP A 132 6.73 -6.24 -18.28
CA ASP A 132 5.53 -5.97 -19.07
C ASP A 132 4.31 -5.80 -18.18
N SER A 133 4.17 -6.60 -17.13
CA SER A 133 3.09 -6.49 -16.14
C SER A 133 3.15 -5.17 -15.39
N MET A 134 4.34 -4.77 -14.92
CA MET A 134 4.54 -3.48 -14.26
C MET A 134 4.25 -2.30 -15.18
N LEU A 135 4.67 -2.35 -16.43
CA LEU A 135 4.42 -1.29 -17.40
C LEU A 135 2.94 -1.18 -17.78
N ARG A 136 2.25 -2.32 -17.91
CA ARG A 136 0.78 -2.36 -18.10
C ARG A 136 0.06 -1.78 -16.89
N SER A 137 0.48 -2.15 -15.67
CA SER A 137 -0.03 -1.60 -14.42
C SER A 137 0.09 -0.08 -14.39
N PHE A 138 1.27 0.44 -14.67
CA PHE A 138 1.53 1.89 -14.69
C PHE A 138 0.61 2.61 -15.69
N ARG A 139 0.51 2.11 -16.93
CA ARG A 139 -0.38 2.70 -17.94
C ARG A 139 -1.85 2.62 -17.54
N ALA A 140 -2.29 1.50 -16.97
CA ALA A 140 -3.67 1.31 -16.51
C ALA A 140 -4.00 2.29 -15.37
N CYS A 141 -3.10 2.45 -14.39
CA CYS A 141 -3.27 3.41 -13.30
C CYS A 141 -3.31 4.86 -13.81
N LEU A 142 -2.42 5.24 -14.73
CA LEU A 142 -2.44 6.59 -15.32
C LEU A 142 -3.74 6.90 -16.07
N ARG A 143 -4.30 5.94 -16.78
CA ARG A 143 -5.58 6.10 -17.50
C ARG A 143 -6.77 6.17 -16.56
N ASN A 144 -6.65 5.69 -15.34
CA ASN A 144 -7.72 5.60 -14.34
C ASN A 144 -7.41 6.42 -13.07
N VAL A 145 -6.57 7.46 -13.17
CA VAL A 145 -6.12 8.25 -12.00
C VAL A 145 -7.31 8.78 -11.19
N LEU A 146 -8.35 9.29 -11.84
CA LEU A 146 -9.51 9.84 -11.14
C LEU A 146 -10.25 8.76 -10.33
N ALA A 147 -10.44 7.57 -10.90
CA ALA A 147 -11.03 6.43 -10.20
C ALA A 147 -10.16 5.98 -9.01
N LEU A 148 -8.83 5.98 -9.18
CA LEU A 148 -7.88 5.66 -8.11
C LEU A 148 -7.90 6.70 -6.98
N ILE A 149 -8.05 7.99 -7.30
CA ILE A 149 -8.21 9.04 -6.28
C ILE A 149 -9.49 8.80 -5.47
N VAL A 150 -10.62 8.55 -6.14
CA VAL A 150 -11.89 8.24 -5.45
C VAL A 150 -11.74 6.98 -4.59
N PHE A 151 -11.13 5.92 -5.13
CA PHE A 151 -10.84 4.70 -4.38
C PHE A 151 -9.98 4.99 -3.15
N LEU A 152 -8.91 5.78 -3.29
CA LEU A 152 -8.03 6.15 -2.19
C LEU A 152 -8.79 6.93 -1.10
N VAL A 153 -9.58 7.93 -1.49
CA VAL A 153 -10.37 8.74 -0.55
C VAL A 153 -11.36 7.86 0.22
N LEU A 154 -12.10 7.00 -0.48
CA LEU A 154 -13.04 6.08 0.16
C LEU A 154 -12.34 5.08 1.08
N THR A 155 -11.18 4.58 0.67
CA THR A 155 -10.35 3.68 1.49
C THR A 155 -9.88 4.39 2.76
N VAL A 156 -9.38 5.62 2.67
CA VAL A 156 -8.95 6.41 3.83
C VAL A 156 -10.12 6.63 4.80
N ILE A 157 -11.30 7.01 4.29
CA ILE A 157 -12.49 7.18 5.12
C ILE A 157 -12.87 5.88 5.83
N ALA A 158 -12.87 4.75 5.10
CA ALA A 158 -13.18 3.44 5.66
C ALA A 158 -12.17 3.00 6.73
N VAL A 159 -10.88 3.22 6.49
CA VAL A 159 -9.80 2.92 7.44
C VAL A 159 -9.94 3.76 8.71
N ILE A 160 -10.21 5.07 8.58
CA ILE A 160 -10.42 5.96 9.71
C ILE A 160 -11.63 5.49 10.52
N ALA A 161 -12.77 5.23 9.87
CA ALA A 161 -13.96 4.75 10.54
C ALA A 161 -13.73 3.42 11.28
N PHE A 162 -13.05 2.48 10.63
CA PHE A 162 -12.68 1.20 11.24
C PHE A 162 -11.73 1.37 12.42
N TYR A 163 -10.74 2.27 12.30
CA TYR A 163 -9.81 2.56 13.38
C TYR A 163 -10.52 3.16 14.61
N PHE A 164 -11.51 4.03 14.41
CA PHE A 164 -12.34 4.53 15.52
C PHE A 164 -13.07 3.41 16.26
N VAL A 165 -13.67 2.46 15.52
CA VAL A 165 -14.31 1.29 16.13
C VAL A 165 -13.28 0.45 16.90
N LEU A 166 -12.11 0.24 16.33
CA LEU A 166 -11.01 -0.49 17.00
C LEU A 166 -10.53 0.21 18.27
N LEU A 167 -10.47 1.54 18.28
CA LEU A 167 -10.11 2.30 19.50
C LEU A 167 -11.12 2.09 20.62
N LEU A 168 -12.41 2.08 20.30
CA LEU A 168 -13.47 1.83 21.29
C LEU A 168 -13.36 0.41 21.88
N VAL A 169 -13.18 -0.60 21.01
CA VAL A 169 -12.95 -1.98 21.46
C VAL A 169 -11.64 -2.09 22.26
N GLY A 170 -10.58 -1.43 21.79
CA GLY A 170 -9.28 -1.38 22.46
C GLY A 170 -9.38 -0.78 23.88
N LEU A 171 -10.19 0.27 24.06
CA LEU A 171 -10.40 0.87 25.37
C LEU A 171 -11.05 -0.12 26.35
N LEU A 172 -12.02 -0.90 25.90
CA LEU A 172 -12.64 -1.96 26.72
C LEU A 172 -11.61 -3.02 27.10
N VAL A 173 -10.77 -3.45 26.16
CA VAL A 173 -9.69 -4.43 26.43
C VAL A 173 -8.67 -3.85 27.41
N ARG A 174 -8.33 -2.56 27.27
CA ARG A 174 -7.41 -1.85 28.17
C ARG A 174 -7.89 -1.91 29.64
N VAL A 175 -9.19 -1.61 29.85
CA VAL A 175 -9.77 -1.65 31.20
C VAL A 175 -9.79 -3.07 31.78
N ALA A 176 -10.01 -4.09 30.94
CA ALA A 176 -10.09 -5.48 31.38
C ALA A 176 -8.73 -6.17 31.55
N ALA A 177 -7.76 -5.87 30.67
CA ALA A 177 -6.52 -6.64 30.55
C ALA A 177 -5.23 -5.78 30.41
N GLY A 178 -5.36 -4.45 30.49
CA GLY A 178 -4.23 -3.51 30.47
C GLY A 178 -3.73 -3.09 29.07
N ASP A 179 -2.75 -2.18 29.06
CA ASP A 179 -2.28 -1.49 27.83
C ASP A 179 -1.64 -2.45 26.82
N MET A 180 -0.88 -3.44 27.28
CA MET A 180 -0.21 -4.39 26.38
C MET A 180 -1.23 -5.27 25.64
N ALA A 181 -2.26 -5.74 26.33
CA ALA A 181 -3.34 -6.52 25.71
C ALA A 181 -4.11 -5.69 24.69
N MET A 182 -4.41 -4.41 24.99
CA MET A 182 -5.01 -3.46 24.04
C MET A 182 -4.17 -3.38 22.76
N GLN A 183 -2.86 -3.12 22.87
CA GLN A 183 -1.99 -2.97 21.70
C GLN A 183 -1.98 -4.21 20.82
N VAL A 184 -1.84 -5.39 21.44
CA VAL A 184 -1.83 -6.66 20.70
C VAL A 184 -3.16 -6.91 20.01
N VAL A 185 -4.29 -6.75 20.70
CA VAL A 185 -5.62 -6.96 20.11
C VAL A 185 -5.88 -6.00 18.97
N VAL A 186 -5.62 -4.70 19.15
CA VAL A 186 -5.83 -3.68 18.10
C VAL A 186 -4.95 -4.00 16.89
N GLN A 187 -3.67 -4.34 17.09
CA GLN A 187 -2.75 -4.66 16.00
C GLN A 187 -3.17 -5.93 15.23
N VAL A 188 -3.53 -6.99 15.94
CA VAL A 188 -3.95 -8.26 15.34
C VAL A 188 -5.25 -8.09 14.55
N VAL A 189 -6.27 -7.43 15.13
CA VAL A 189 -7.55 -7.22 14.46
C VAL A 189 -7.39 -6.29 13.25
N LEU A 190 -6.59 -5.21 13.39
CA LEU A 190 -6.29 -4.31 12.27
C LEU A 190 -5.67 -5.08 11.09
N MET A 191 -4.65 -5.88 11.34
CA MET A 191 -3.99 -6.67 10.30
C MET A 191 -4.91 -7.74 9.72
N ALA A 192 -5.65 -8.46 10.55
CA ALA A 192 -6.56 -9.52 10.12
C ALA A 192 -7.69 -9.03 9.21
N VAL A 193 -8.13 -7.78 9.36
CA VAL A 193 -9.17 -7.18 8.52
C VAL A 193 -8.58 -6.43 7.34
N MET A 194 -7.57 -5.58 7.57
CA MET A 194 -7.02 -4.71 6.51
C MET A 194 -6.31 -5.50 5.41
N MET A 195 -5.56 -6.55 5.75
CA MET A 195 -4.83 -7.32 4.76
C MET A 195 -5.75 -7.98 3.71
N PRO A 196 -6.80 -8.74 4.08
CA PRO A 196 -7.73 -9.29 3.10
C PRO A 196 -8.50 -8.23 2.32
N VAL A 197 -8.94 -7.15 2.97
CA VAL A 197 -9.68 -6.05 2.31
C VAL A 197 -8.81 -5.38 1.24
N MET A 198 -7.57 -5.01 1.58
CA MET A 198 -6.66 -4.39 0.63
C MET A 198 -6.29 -5.32 -0.52
N THR A 199 -6.05 -6.59 -0.23
CA THR A 199 -5.70 -7.58 -1.25
C THR A 199 -6.88 -7.86 -2.18
N GLY A 200 -8.08 -7.98 -1.64
CA GLY A 200 -9.32 -8.12 -2.41
C GLY A 200 -9.56 -6.90 -3.30
N ALA A 201 -9.35 -5.69 -2.78
CA ALA A 201 -9.46 -4.46 -3.56
C ALA A 201 -8.45 -4.40 -4.72
N MET A 202 -7.19 -4.81 -4.49
CA MET A 202 -6.18 -4.92 -5.55
C MET A 202 -6.57 -5.95 -6.62
N TYR A 203 -7.10 -7.10 -6.21
CA TYR A 203 -7.60 -8.13 -7.12
C TYR A 203 -8.75 -7.61 -8.00
N VAL A 204 -9.75 -6.96 -7.39
CA VAL A 204 -10.90 -6.38 -8.13
C VAL A 204 -10.44 -5.28 -9.09
N ALA A 205 -9.53 -4.41 -8.64
CA ALA A 205 -8.95 -3.37 -9.50
C ALA A 205 -8.21 -3.97 -10.70
N TRP A 206 -7.42 -5.04 -10.49
CA TRP A 206 -6.77 -5.77 -11.57
C TRP A 206 -7.81 -6.36 -12.55
N LYS A 207 -8.84 -7.04 -12.03
CA LYS A 207 -9.89 -7.64 -12.85
C LYS A 207 -10.60 -6.61 -13.74
N GLN A 208 -10.84 -5.41 -13.20
CA GLN A 208 -11.49 -4.32 -13.94
C GLN A 208 -10.56 -3.61 -14.95
N MET A 209 -9.26 -3.49 -14.65
CA MET A 209 -8.33 -2.72 -15.47
C MET A 209 -7.55 -3.56 -16.49
N LEU A 210 -7.19 -4.80 -16.14
CA LEU A 210 -6.29 -5.67 -16.92
C LEU A 210 -6.81 -7.08 -17.09
N GLY A 211 -7.81 -7.50 -16.29
CA GLY A 211 -8.35 -8.84 -16.36
C GLY A 211 -8.87 -9.19 -17.76
N PRO A 212 -8.94 -10.49 -18.12
CA PRO A 212 -9.60 -10.89 -19.35
C PRO A 212 -11.01 -10.30 -19.34
N ALA A 213 -11.44 -9.74 -20.46
CA ALA A 213 -12.83 -9.35 -20.65
C ALA A 213 -13.65 -10.65 -20.59
N ASP A 214 -14.07 -11.03 -19.38
CA ASP A 214 -15.01 -12.11 -19.21
C ASP A 214 -16.23 -11.74 -20.05
N GLY A 215 -16.62 -12.60 -21.01
CA GLY A 215 -17.67 -12.37 -21.98
C GLY A 215 -19.09 -12.15 -21.41
N THR A 216 -19.17 -11.59 -20.20
CA THR A 216 -20.36 -11.11 -19.50
C THR A 216 -20.49 -9.58 -19.51
N ALA A 217 -19.57 -8.87 -20.19
CA ALA A 217 -19.76 -7.45 -20.46
C ALA A 217 -20.74 -7.29 -21.62
N ALA A 218 -21.97 -6.92 -21.29
CA ALA A 218 -23.04 -6.50 -22.20
C ALA A 218 -23.54 -7.63 -23.14
N ALA A 219 -24.53 -8.37 -22.70
CA ALA A 219 -25.55 -8.82 -23.64
C ALA A 219 -26.00 -7.57 -24.40
N PRO A 220 -25.89 -7.54 -25.74
CA PRO A 220 -26.36 -6.40 -26.50
C PRO A 220 -27.87 -6.25 -26.23
N ALA A 221 -28.28 -5.00 -26.04
CA ALA A 221 -29.68 -4.58 -25.88
C ALA A 221 -30.53 -4.83 -27.12
N ASP A 222 -30.29 -5.91 -27.85
CA ASP A 222 -30.88 -6.26 -29.14
C ASP A 222 -31.79 -7.51 -29.08
N ARG A 223 -32.46 -7.67 -27.95
CA ARG A 223 -33.59 -8.66 -27.87
C ARG A 223 -34.87 -7.99 -27.43
N ILE A 224 -35.19 -6.85 -28.03
CA ILE A 224 -36.57 -6.33 -28.10
C ILE A 224 -36.88 -6.08 -29.56
N GLN A 225 -37.02 -7.15 -30.32
CA GLN A 225 -37.76 -7.19 -31.60
C GLN A 225 -38.17 -8.64 -31.87
N ALA A 226 -39.34 -9.01 -31.38
CA ALA A 226 -40.30 -9.90 -32.00
C ALA A 226 -41.55 -9.97 -31.11
#